data_acef53415df87822f56c696afe7de8e2
#
_entry.id   acef53415df87822f56c696afe7de8e2
#
_cell.length_a   1.000
_cell.length_b   1.000
_cell.length_c   1.000
_cell.angle_alpha   90.00
_cell.angle_beta   90.00
_cell.angle_gamma   90.00
#
_symmetry.space_group_name_H-M   'P 1'
#
loop_
_entity.id
_entity.type
_entity.pdbx_description
1 polymer ?
#
loop_
_entity_poly.entity_id
_entity_poly.type
_entity_poly.pdbx_seq_one_letter_code
_entity_poly.pdbx_strand_id
1 'polypeptide(L)'
;MLYRGMDRAELDAAYNNRAAVPSAEQILSDWAERSARLRRERQGHVDLRYGDEPRQRLDLFLAANPQAPTVAFIHGGYWQFFDKEGFSFLAEGPLTHGVNVALIEYTLAPAARMEQIVGEIRRAIGWLDEHLVEFGGDPTRIYVAGHSAGGHLTATAMSLGVVRGGLAISGLYDLEPIRLNYLNEKLRLDEAEAGRNSPLLHLPTKAGPLVVAYGTAELPELCRQSIDYAKAWVDAGLPGHLLPIDGADHFTMLEALADPHGVLTEALLRIIR
;
A
#
# COMPACT_ATOMS: atom_id res chain seq x y z
N MET A 1 -13.15 -19.91 -20.92
CA MET A 1 -12.95 -18.53 -20.43
C MET A 1 -13.10 -18.58 -18.93
N LEU A 2 -12.07 -18.19 -18.18
CA LEU A 2 -12.02 -18.29 -16.72
C LEU A 2 -12.49 -16.99 -16.06
N TYR A 3 -12.02 -15.83 -16.53
CA TYR A 3 -12.35 -14.53 -15.99
C TYR A 3 -12.36 -13.47 -17.11
N ARG A 4 -13.46 -12.72 -17.28
CA ARG A 4 -13.61 -11.60 -18.23
C ARG A 4 -13.12 -11.92 -19.66
N GLY A 5 -13.35 -13.12 -20.14
CA GLY A 5 -12.92 -13.54 -21.46
C GLY A 5 -11.52 -14.13 -21.55
N MET A 6 -10.74 -14.08 -20.47
CA MET A 6 -9.39 -14.64 -20.38
C MET A 6 -9.42 -16.13 -20.03
N ASP A 7 -8.53 -16.90 -20.60
CA ASP A 7 -8.17 -18.22 -20.10
C ASP A 7 -7.18 -18.13 -18.93
N ARG A 8 -6.66 -19.28 -18.47
CA ARG A 8 -5.73 -19.30 -17.32
C ARG A 8 -4.38 -18.64 -17.65
N ALA A 9 -3.82 -18.89 -18.81
CA ALA A 9 -2.52 -18.36 -19.20
C ALA A 9 -2.58 -16.84 -19.42
N GLU A 10 -3.65 -16.36 -20.04
CA GLU A 10 -3.91 -14.94 -20.23
C GLU A 10 -4.12 -14.23 -18.88
N LEU A 11 -4.84 -14.85 -17.94
CA LEU A 11 -5.05 -14.30 -16.61
C LEU A 11 -3.76 -14.29 -15.79
N ASP A 12 -2.94 -15.32 -15.88
CA ASP A 12 -1.62 -15.37 -15.23
C ASP A 12 -0.71 -14.25 -15.76
N ALA A 13 -0.69 -14.02 -17.07
CA ALA A 13 0.09 -12.94 -17.69
C ALA A 13 -0.43 -11.55 -17.29
N ALA A 14 -1.76 -11.36 -17.16
CA ALA A 14 -2.38 -10.09 -16.79
C ALA A 14 -2.02 -9.60 -15.38
N TYR A 15 -1.42 -10.45 -14.56
CA TYR A 15 -0.96 -10.11 -13.19
C TYR A 15 0.54 -10.36 -12.99
N ASN A 16 1.32 -10.64 -14.03
CA ASN A 16 2.76 -10.84 -13.94
C ASN A 16 3.53 -9.52 -14.17
N ASN A 17 3.46 -8.61 -13.20
CA ASN A 17 4.09 -7.29 -13.27
C ASN A 17 5.60 -7.37 -13.46
N ARG A 18 6.27 -8.39 -12.88
CA ARG A 18 7.71 -8.55 -12.97
C ARG A 18 8.15 -8.91 -14.41
N ALA A 19 7.38 -9.73 -15.10
CA ALA A 19 7.64 -10.04 -16.50
C ALA A 19 7.29 -8.89 -17.45
N ALA A 20 6.34 -8.03 -17.06
CA ALA A 20 5.90 -6.88 -17.86
C ALA A 20 6.91 -5.73 -17.87
N VAL A 21 7.81 -5.63 -16.88
CA VAL A 21 8.79 -4.55 -16.74
C VAL A 21 10.20 -5.12 -16.85
N PRO A 22 10.89 -4.99 -18.00
CA PRO A 22 12.22 -5.58 -18.20
C PRO A 22 13.29 -5.10 -17.20
N SER A 23 13.17 -3.87 -16.68
CA SER A 23 14.09 -3.29 -15.70
C SER A 23 13.71 -3.57 -14.24
N ALA A 24 12.72 -4.41 -13.97
CA ALA A 24 12.21 -4.65 -12.62
C ALA A 24 13.31 -5.05 -11.63
N GLU A 25 14.22 -5.95 -12.01
CA GLU A 25 15.33 -6.39 -11.14
C GLU A 25 16.28 -5.25 -10.78
N GLN A 26 16.62 -4.39 -11.75
CA GLN A 26 17.47 -3.23 -11.51
C GLN A 26 16.79 -2.22 -10.58
N ILE A 27 15.51 -1.94 -10.81
CA ILE A 27 14.72 -1.03 -9.97
C ILE A 27 14.67 -1.55 -8.53
N LEU A 28 14.40 -2.84 -8.34
CA LEU A 28 14.36 -3.45 -7.00
C LEU A 28 15.72 -3.40 -6.29
N SER A 29 16.82 -3.58 -7.03
CA SER A 29 18.18 -3.42 -6.49
C SER A 29 18.45 -1.98 -6.05
N ASP A 30 18.07 -1.00 -6.87
CA ASP A 30 18.22 0.43 -6.56
C ASP A 30 17.40 0.84 -5.33
N TRP A 31 16.17 0.31 -5.20
CA TRP A 31 15.35 0.52 -4.01
C TRP A 31 16.02 -0.02 -2.75
N ALA A 32 16.58 -1.23 -2.82
CA ALA A 32 17.26 -1.85 -1.68
C ALA A 32 18.48 -1.01 -1.26
N GLU A 33 19.29 -0.51 -2.20
CA GLU A 33 20.45 0.34 -1.91
C GLU A 33 20.05 1.68 -1.29
N ARG A 34 19.04 2.35 -1.86
CA ARG A 34 18.50 3.62 -1.35
C ARG A 34 17.89 3.46 0.03
N SER A 35 17.15 2.37 0.24
CA SER A 35 16.57 2.03 1.54
C SER A 35 17.65 1.80 2.59
N ALA A 36 18.68 1.02 2.27
CA ALA A 36 19.80 0.79 3.16
C ALA A 36 20.55 2.10 3.50
N ARG A 37 20.68 3.01 2.51
CA ARG A 37 21.27 4.34 2.74
C ARG A 37 20.42 5.16 3.68
N LEU A 38 19.12 5.32 3.43
CA LEU A 38 18.19 6.08 4.27
C LEU A 38 18.23 5.57 5.72
N ARG A 39 18.18 4.26 5.92
CA ARG A 39 18.22 3.63 7.25
C ARG A 39 19.53 3.91 8.01
N ARG A 40 20.66 4.11 7.32
CA ARG A 40 21.92 4.52 7.94
C ARG A 40 21.99 6.02 8.26
N GLU A 41 21.41 6.85 7.40
CA GLU A 41 21.50 8.32 7.49
C GLU A 41 20.41 8.94 8.37
N ARG A 42 19.28 8.27 8.53
CA ARG A 42 18.16 8.73 9.34
C ARG A 42 18.02 7.92 10.62
N GLN A 43 18.01 8.62 11.74
CA GLN A 43 17.61 7.99 12.99
C GLN A 43 16.10 7.67 12.91
N GLY A 44 15.76 6.40 13.14
CA GLY A 44 14.41 5.90 13.20
C GLY A 44 14.26 4.91 14.35
N HIS A 45 13.04 4.73 14.81
CA HIS A 45 12.69 3.64 15.70
C HIS A 45 12.38 2.43 14.83
N VAL A 46 13.26 1.44 14.85
CA VAL A 46 13.14 0.26 13.99
C VAL A 46 12.63 -0.95 14.77
N ASP A 47 11.95 -1.85 14.07
CA ASP A 47 11.44 -3.11 14.61
C ASP A 47 10.52 -2.96 15.83
N LEU A 48 9.75 -1.86 15.88
CA LEU A 48 8.71 -1.66 16.88
C LEU A 48 7.62 -2.74 16.72
N ARG A 49 7.42 -3.54 17.74
CA ARG A 49 6.49 -4.67 17.71
C ARG A 49 5.07 -4.19 17.97
N TYR A 50 4.17 -4.49 17.03
CA TYR A 50 2.73 -4.24 17.19
C TYR A 50 1.92 -5.53 17.45
N GLY A 51 2.62 -6.68 17.56
CA GLY A 51 2.02 -7.97 17.86
C GLY A 51 3.08 -9.05 18.12
N ASP A 52 2.63 -10.29 18.31
CA ASP A 52 3.47 -11.38 18.78
C ASP A 52 4.23 -12.11 17.66
N GLU A 53 3.71 -12.09 16.43
CA GLU A 53 4.34 -12.76 15.31
C GLU A 53 5.64 -12.07 14.87
N PRO A 54 6.62 -12.80 14.34
CA PRO A 54 7.93 -12.24 13.99
C PRO A 54 7.87 -11.07 13.02
N ARG A 55 6.91 -11.05 12.10
CA ARG A 55 6.74 -9.97 11.11
C ARG A 55 5.77 -8.87 11.57
N GLN A 56 5.13 -8.98 12.73
CA GLN A 56 4.27 -7.94 13.29
C GLN A 56 5.11 -6.82 13.93
N ARG A 57 5.79 -6.06 13.09
CA ARG A 57 6.67 -4.97 13.46
C ARG A 57 6.60 -3.84 12.43
N LEU A 58 6.97 -2.66 12.84
CA LEU A 58 7.06 -1.49 11.97
C LEU A 58 8.33 -0.68 12.26
N ASP A 59 8.74 0.15 11.31
CA ASP A 59 9.76 1.15 11.52
C ASP A 59 9.12 2.53 11.48
N LEU A 60 9.53 3.43 12.35
CA LEU A 60 9.01 4.78 12.45
C LEU A 60 10.15 5.80 12.25
N PHE A 61 10.10 6.52 11.14
CA PHE A 61 10.97 7.65 10.84
C PHE A 61 10.24 8.95 11.15
N LEU A 62 10.81 9.77 12.02
CA LEU A 62 10.17 11.00 12.50
C LEU A 62 10.71 12.22 11.75
N ALA A 63 9.79 13.10 11.38
CA ALA A 63 10.12 14.45 10.97
C ALA A 63 10.57 15.30 12.18
N ALA A 64 11.27 16.39 11.91
CA ALA A 64 11.79 17.26 12.97
C ALA A 64 10.70 18.02 13.76
N ASN A 65 9.47 18.06 13.23
CA ASN A 65 8.36 18.79 13.85
C ASN A 65 7.60 17.88 14.83
N PRO A 66 7.54 18.20 16.12
CA PRO A 66 6.63 17.54 17.05
C PRO A 66 5.18 17.67 16.57
N GLN A 67 4.37 16.63 16.78
CA GLN A 67 2.98 16.57 16.30
C GLN A 67 2.83 16.54 14.76
N ALA A 68 3.89 16.17 14.05
CA ALA A 68 3.80 15.93 12.61
C ALA A 68 2.75 14.85 12.29
N PRO A 69 2.03 14.99 11.17
CA PRO A 69 1.18 13.91 10.67
C PRO A 69 2.02 12.68 10.36
N THR A 70 1.43 11.50 10.46
CA THR A 70 2.11 10.25 10.18
C THR A 70 1.44 9.53 9.03
N VAL A 71 2.21 9.14 8.01
CA VAL A 71 1.76 8.22 6.98
C VAL A 71 2.25 6.80 7.30
N ALA A 72 1.32 5.87 7.44
CA ALA A 72 1.59 4.45 7.58
C ALA A 72 1.66 3.85 6.17
N PHE A 73 2.87 3.51 5.71
CA PHE A 73 3.10 2.91 4.40
C PHE A 73 3.10 1.39 4.49
N ILE A 74 2.38 0.75 3.58
CA ILE A 74 2.20 -0.71 3.49
C ILE A 74 2.81 -1.17 2.17
N HIS A 75 3.80 -2.08 2.24
CA HIS A 75 4.53 -2.55 1.07
C HIS A 75 3.70 -3.50 0.20
N GLY A 76 4.12 -3.63 -1.06
CA GLY A 76 3.56 -4.56 -2.03
C GLY A 76 4.16 -5.97 -1.96
N GLY A 77 4.10 -6.68 -3.09
CA GLY A 77 4.67 -8.03 -3.22
C GLY A 77 3.62 -9.14 -3.18
N TYR A 78 2.42 -8.90 -3.66
CA TYR A 78 1.32 -9.89 -3.73
C TYR A 78 1.07 -10.65 -2.42
N TRP A 79 1.29 -9.99 -1.27
CA TRP A 79 1.19 -10.59 0.08
C TRP A 79 2.11 -11.80 0.30
N GLN A 80 3.11 -12.01 -0.56
CA GLN A 80 3.98 -13.20 -0.62
C GLN A 80 5.47 -12.86 -0.58
N PHE A 81 5.83 -11.60 -0.86
CA PHE A 81 7.22 -11.17 -1.06
C PHE A 81 7.48 -9.84 -0.37
N PHE A 82 8.77 -9.54 -0.22
CA PHE A 82 9.32 -8.30 0.30
C PHE A 82 9.19 -8.14 1.81
N ASP A 83 9.71 -7.03 2.27
CA ASP A 83 9.73 -6.57 3.65
C ASP A 83 9.72 -5.03 3.68
N LYS A 84 9.48 -4.46 4.87
CA LYS A 84 9.47 -3.02 5.07
C LYS A 84 10.82 -2.36 4.81
N GLU A 85 11.90 -3.11 5.04
CA GLU A 85 13.27 -2.63 4.88
C GLU A 85 13.53 -2.18 3.45
N GLY A 86 13.07 -2.94 2.44
CA GLY A 86 13.25 -2.62 1.02
C GLY A 86 12.50 -1.38 0.53
N PHE A 87 11.55 -0.87 1.33
CA PHE A 87 10.74 0.30 0.99
C PHE A 87 11.09 1.55 1.82
N SER A 88 12.15 1.52 2.60
CA SER A 88 12.52 2.66 3.45
C SER A 88 12.84 3.92 2.65
N PHE A 89 13.32 3.80 1.41
CA PHE A 89 13.59 4.93 0.52
C PHE A 89 12.39 5.85 0.29
N LEU A 90 11.16 5.31 0.39
CA LEU A 90 9.92 6.07 0.21
C LEU A 90 9.69 7.11 1.31
N ALA A 91 10.38 6.98 2.45
CA ALA A 91 10.27 7.96 3.51
C ALA A 91 10.91 9.32 3.14
N GLU A 92 11.78 9.37 2.13
CA GLU A 92 12.52 10.59 1.75
C GLU A 92 11.60 11.74 1.36
N GLY A 93 10.62 11.48 0.48
CA GLY A 93 9.65 12.46 0.04
C GLY A 93 8.84 13.07 1.19
N PRO A 94 8.04 12.26 1.92
CA PRO A 94 7.22 12.76 3.02
C PRO A 94 8.02 13.41 4.16
N LEU A 95 9.16 12.86 4.57
CA LEU A 95 10.00 13.41 5.64
C LEU A 95 10.50 14.82 5.31
N THR A 96 10.83 15.10 4.05
CA THR A 96 11.27 16.42 3.60
C THR A 96 10.19 17.48 3.81
N HIS A 97 8.92 17.06 3.83
CA HIS A 97 7.77 17.94 4.06
C HIS A 97 7.23 17.90 5.51
N GLY A 98 7.99 17.35 6.44
CA GLY A 98 7.58 17.31 7.84
C GLY A 98 6.51 16.29 8.16
N VAL A 99 6.41 15.20 7.39
CA VAL A 99 5.50 14.08 7.59
C VAL A 99 6.28 12.88 8.11
N ASN A 100 5.87 12.33 9.25
CA ASN A 100 6.42 11.07 9.77
C ASN A 100 6.04 9.91 8.85
N VAL A 101 6.90 8.90 8.78
CA VAL A 101 6.65 7.69 7.99
C VAL A 101 6.77 6.45 8.87
N ALA A 102 5.69 5.69 8.98
CA ALA A 102 5.69 4.36 9.59
C ALA A 102 5.65 3.31 8.47
N LEU A 103 6.70 2.49 8.36
CA LEU A 103 6.77 1.38 7.39
C LEU A 103 6.27 0.10 8.06
N ILE A 104 5.11 -0.39 7.64
CA ILE A 104 4.48 -1.55 8.25
C ILE A 104 4.95 -2.83 7.57
N GLU A 105 5.41 -3.79 8.40
CA GLU A 105 5.65 -5.16 8.03
C GLU A 105 4.42 -6.01 8.37
N TYR A 106 4.21 -7.12 7.67
CA TYR A 106 3.12 -8.06 7.95
C TYR A 106 3.50 -9.49 7.57
N THR A 107 2.83 -10.48 8.15
CA THR A 107 3.08 -11.90 7.86
C THR A 107 2.63 -12.23 6.44
N LEU A 108 3.51 -12.86 5.67
CA LEU A 108 3.27 -13.20 4.27
C LEU A 108 2.58 -14.55 4.11
N ALA A 109 1.85 -14.72 3.01
CA ALA A 109 1.40 -16.02 2.56
C ALA A 109 2.60 -16.91 2.13
N PRO A 110 2.57 -18.23 2.36
CA PRO A 110 1.43 -19.00 2.88
C PRO A 110 1.37 -19.11 4.40
N ALA A 111 2.25 -18.43 5.17
CA ALA A 111 2.27 -18.50 6.63
C ALA A 111 1.03 -17.82 7.25
N ALA A 112 0.47 -16.79 6.58
CA ALA A 112 -0.78 -16.17 6.96
C ALA A 112 -1.82 -16.26 5.83
N ARG A 113 -3.09 -16.32 6.20
CA ARG A 113 -4.23 -16.17 5.29
C ARG A 113 -4.54 -14.69 5.07
N MET A 114 -5.25 -14.34 4.00
CA MET A 114 -5.59 -12.95 3.67
C MET A 114 -6.29 -12.22 4.82
N GLU A 115 -7.24 -12.88 5.46
CA GLU A 115 -7.96 -12.31 6.59
C GLU A 115 -7.05 -12.00 7.79
N GLN A 116 -6.02 -12.82 8.04
CA GLN A 116 -4.99 -12.55 9.06
C GLN A 116 -4.13 -11.35 8.68
N ILE A 117 -3.69 -11.27 7.42
CA ILE A 117 -2.88 -10.15 6.90
C ILE A 117 -3.66 -8.83 7.06
N VAL A 118 -4.92 -8.79 6.64
CA VAL A 118 -5.80 -7.62 6.84
C VAL A 118 -5.95 -7.28 8.33
N GLY A 119 -6.10 -8.29 9.19
CA GLY A 119 -6.16 -8.12 10.65
C GLY A 119 -4.87 -7.55 11.23
N GLU A 120 -3.70 -7.96 10.72
CA GLU A 120 -2.40 -7.43 11.14
C GLU A 120 -2.24 -5.95 10.79
N ILE A 121 -2.66 -5.53 9.61
CA ILE A 121 -2.64 -4.10 9.24
C ILE A 121 -3.54 -3.26 10.16
N ARG A 122 -4.74 -3.76 10.46
CA ARG A 122 -5.64 -3.08 11.43
C ARG A 122 -4.99 -2.95 12.80
N ARG A 123 -4.30 -3.99 13.25
CA ARG A 123 -3.56 -3.97 14.53
C ARG A 123 -2.39 -2.98 14.50
N ALA A 124 -1.61 -2.94 13.41
CA ALA A 124 -0.51 -2.01 13.26
C ALA A 124 -0.97 -0.54 13.31
N ILE A 125 -2.09 -0.24 12.64
CA ILE A 125 -2.69 1.11 12.68
C ILE A 125 -3.25 1.44 14.07
N GLY A 126 -3.90 0.48 14.74
CA GLY A 126 -4.33 0.63 16.12
C GLY A 126 -3.16 0.87 17.07
N TRP A 127 -2.06 0.14 16.88
CA TRP A 127 -0.84 0.37 17.66
C TRP A 127 -0.27 1.79 17.46
N LEU A 128 -0.28 2.31 16.23
CA LEU A 128 0.11 3.70 15.98
C LEU A 128 -0.82 4.69 16.70
N ASP A 129 -2.12 4.46 16.68
CA ASP A 129 -3.08 5.31 17.39
C ASP A 129 -2.81 5.36 18.91
N GLU A 130 -2.43 4.24 19.51
CA GLU A 130 -2.17 4.10 20.94
C GLU A 130 -0.80 4.61 21.38
N HIS A 131 0.24 4.42 20.54
CA HIS A 131 1.63 4.61 20.96
C HIS A 131 2.37 5.77 20.26
N LEU A 132 1.83 6.33 19.18
CA LEU A 132 2.53 7.35 18.38
C LEU A 132 2.95 8.58 19.22
N VAL A 133 2.17 8.93 20.23
CA VAL A 133 2.46 10.04 21.16
C VAL A 133 3.77 9.82 21.95
N GLU A 134 4.13 8.56 22.26
CA GLU A 134 5.36 8.21 22.97
C GLU A 134 6.62 8.57 22.17
N PHE A 135 6.47 8.64 20.85
CA PHE A 135 7.52 9.00 19.90
C PHE A 135 7.44 10.45 19.43
N GLY A 136 6.50 11.25 19.98
CA GLY A 136 6.32 12.65 19.62
C GLY A 136 5.48 12.91 18.36
N GLY A 137 4.80 11.90 17.81
CA GLY A 137 3.86 12.07 16.71
C GLY A 137 2.43 12.40 17.20
N ASP A 138 1.56 12.77 16.29
CA ASP A 138 0.15 13.10 16.55
C ASP A 138 -0.77 11.94 16.13
N PRO A 139 -1.33 11.16 17.09
CA PRO A 139 -2.22 10.04 16.77
C PRO A 139 -3.54 10.48 16.12
N THR A 140 -3.93 11.76 16.25
CA THR A 140 -5.12 12.26 15.58
C THR A 140 -4.93 12.53 14.09
N ARG A 141 -3.70 12.39 13.58
CA ARG A 141 -3.29 12.70 12.19
C ARG A 141 -2.59 11.51 11.54
N ILE A 142 -3.23 10.34 11.57
CA ILE A 142 -2.75 9.11 10.92
C ILE A 142 -3.37 9.00 9.52
N TYR A 143 -2.52 8.82 8.52
CA TYR A 143 -2.86 8.59 7.13
C TYR A 143 -2.26 7.25 6.68
N VAL A 144 -2.82 6.65 5.64
CA VAL A 144 -2.33 5.37 5.12
C VAL A 144 -1.91 5.52 3.66
N ALA A 145 -0.83 4.85 3.27
CA ALA A 145 -0.43 4.75 1.89
C ALA A 145 0.07 3.33 1.61
N GLY A 146 0.00 2.86 0.38
CA GLY A 146 0.55 1.56 0.05
C GLY A 146 0.48 1.28 -1.43
N HIS A 147 1.33 0.36 -1.86
CA HIS A 147 1.54 0.03 -3.26
C HIS A 147 1.16 -1.42 -3.55
N SER A 148 0.49 -1.68 -4.68
CA SER A 148 0.14 -3.03 -5.13
C SER A 148 -0.70 -3.79 -4.09
N ALA A 149 -0.22 -4.90 -3.54
CA ALA A 149 -0.84 -5.56 -2.37
C ALA A 149 -1.01 -4.59 -1.19
N GLY A 150 -0.06 -3.66 -0.98
CA GLY A 150 -0.20 -2.59 0.00
C GLY A 150 -1.29 -1.58 -0.35
N GLY A 151 -1.58 -1.34 -1.63
CA GLY A 151 -2.72 -0.54 -2.08
C GLY A 151 -4.07 -1.17 -1.73
N HIS A 152 -4.17 -2.50 -1.86
CA HIS A 152 -5.30 -3.28 -1.34
C HIS A 152 -5.46 -3.09 0.18
N LEU A 153 -4.37 -3.28 0.93
CA LEU A 153 -4.38 -3.16 2.39
C LEU A 153 -4.68 -1.72 2.85
N THR A 154 -4.21 -0.71 2.09
CA THR A 154 -4.59 0.69 2.28
C THR A 154 -6.09 0.89 2.13
N ALA A 155 -6.69 0.35 1.06
CA ALA A 155 -8.13 0.44 0.82
C ALA A 155 -8.95 -0.20 1.95
N THR A 156 -8.51 -1.36 2.47
CA THR A 156 -9.17 -2.00 3.63
C THR A 156 -9.06 -1.16 4.90
N ALA A 157 -7.91 -0.49 5.10
CA ALA A 157 -7.65 0.35 6.26
C ALA A 157 -8.48 1.64 6.29
N MET A 158 -8.97 2.12 5.13
CA MET A 158 -9.82 3.32 5.05
C MET A 158 -11.14 3.20 5.83
N SER A 159 -11.56 2.00 6.21
CA SER A 159 -12.71 1.75 7.07
C SER A 159 -12.44 2.04 8.56
N LEU A 160 -11.18 2.24 8.95
CA LEU A 160 -10.80 2.49 10.34
C LEU A 160 -11.01 3.96 10.69
N GLY A 161 -11.75 4.23 11.77
CA GLY A 161 -12.12 5.58 12.20
C GLY A 161 -10.94 6.49 12.56
N VAL A 162 -9.77 5.91 12.85
CA VAL A 162 -8.52 6.63 13.16
C VAL A 162 -7.80 7.12 11.92
N VAL A 163 -8.06 6.52 10.75
CA VAL A 163 -7.45 6.88 9.47
C VAL A 163 -8.12 8.14 8.92
N ARG A 164 -7.33 9.19 8.69
CA ARG A 164 -7.80 10.50 8.23
C ARG A 164 -7.87 10.64 6.72
N GLY A 165 -7.13 9.82 5.98
CA GLY A 165 -7.12 9.78 4.52
C GLY A 165 -6.11 8.76 4.01
N GLY A 166 -6.12 8.51 2.70
CA GLY A 166 -5.27 7.48 2.12
C GLY A 166 -4.80 7.75 0.70
N LEU A 167 -3.68 7.11 0.35
CA LEU A 167 -3.09 7.07 -0.98
C LEU A 167 -2.87 5.60 -1.38
N ALA A 168 -3.79 5.04 -2.17
CA ALA A 168 -3.72 3.68 -2.67
C ALA A 168 -3.10 3.67 -4.07
N ILE A 169 -1.90 3.09 -4.20
CA ILE A 169 -1.08 3.13 -5.43
C ILE A 169 -1.15 1.76 -6.09
N SER A 170 -1.66 1.69 -7.32
CA SER A 170 -1.68 0.47 -8.16
C SER A 170 -2.26 -0.76 -7.44
N GLY A 171 -3.33 -0.56 -6.66
CA GLY A 171 -3.87 -1.57 -5.76
C GLY A 171 -4.70 -2.66 -6.46
N LEU A 172 -5.01 -3.69 -5.68
CA LEU A 172 -5.81 -4.85 -6.08
C LEU A 172 -7.11 -4.83 -5.26
N TYR A 173 -8.22 -4.42 -5.86
CA TYR A 173 -9.45 -4.14 -5.12
C TYR A 173 -10.55 -5.19 -5.34
N ASP A 174 -10.38 -6.05 -6.35
CA ASP A 174 -11.16 -7.26 -6.61
C ASP A 174 -10.19 -8.46 -6.56
N LEU A 175 -10.38 -9.36 -5.62
CA LEU A 175 -9.51 -10.53 -5.43
C LEU A 175 -9.96 -11.77 -6.21
N GLU A 176 -11.11 -11.71 -6.91
CA GLU A 176 -11.56 -12.85 -7.71
C GLU A 176 -10.54 -13.25 -8.81
N PRO A 177 -9.99 -12.32 -9.63
CA PRO A 177 -8.96 -12.69 -10.59
C PRO A 177 -7.68 -13.21 -9.94
N ILE A 178 -7.36 -12.77 -8.72
CA ILE A 178 -6.21 -13.28 -7.96
C ILE A 178 -6.46 -14.72 -7.50
N ARG A 179 -7.67 -15.03 -7.04
CA ARG A 179 -8.09 -16.40 -6.68
C ARG A 179 -7.97 -17.36 -7.86
N LEU A 180 -8.21 -16.87 -9.06
CA LEU A 180 -8.25 -17.67 -10.28
C LEU A 180 -6.91 -17.79 -11.01
N ASN A 181 -5.84 -17.08 -10.59
CA ASN A 181 -4.54 -17.10 -11.24
C ASN A 181 -3.45 -17.79 -10.39
N TYR A 182 -2.20 -17.86 -10.90
CA TYR A 182 -1.07 -18.55 -10.29
C TYR A 182 -0.72 -18.06 -8.87
N LEU A 183 -1.03 -16.83 -8.53
CA LEU A 183 -0.77 -16.26 -7.20
C LEU A 183 -1.52 -17.01 -6.10
N ASN A 184 -2.64 -17.63 -6.45
CA ASN A 184 -3.46 -18.36 -5.50
C ASN A 184 -2.83 -19.67 -4.99
N GLU A 185 -1.81 -20.18 -5.64
CA GLU A 185 -1.11 -21.38 -5.18
C GLU A 185 -0.57 -21.20 -3.74
N LYS A 186 -0.10 -20.00 -3.41
CA LYS A 186 0.37 -19.66 -2.05
C LYS A 186 -0.71 -18.97 -1.20
N LEU A 187 -1.54 -18.12 -1.78
CA LEU A 187 -2.59 -17.38 -1.07
C LEU A 187 -3.71 -18.30 -0.56
N ARG A 188 -4.03 -19.34 -1.34
CA ARG A 188 -5.06 -20.34 -1.02
C ARG A 188 -6.42 -19.71 -0.71
N LEU A 189 -6.75 -18.64 -1.43
CA LEU A 189 -8.06 -17.98 -1.34
C LEU A 189 -9.14 -18.94 -1.84
N ASP A 190 -10.18 -19.13 -1.07
CA ASP A 190 -11.46 -19.60 -1.56
C ASP A 190 -12.34 -18.42 -2.02
N GLU A 191 -13.47 -18.70 -2.66
CA GLU A 191 -14.38 -17.69 -3.17
C GLU A 191 -14.91 -16.77 -2.06
N ALA A 192 -15.24 -17.33 -0.90
CA ALA A 192 -15.76 -16.58 0.22
C ALA A 192 -14.71 -15.64 0.83
N GLU A 193 -13.45 -16.10 0.94
CA GLU A 193 -12.35 -15.28 1.45
C GLU A 193 -11.96 -14.18 0.46
N ALA A 194 -11.92 -14.49 -0.84
CA ALA A 194 -11.70 -13.50 -1.89
C ALA A 194 -12.79 -12.42 -1.86
N GLY A 195 -14.05 -12.82 -1.76
CA GLY A 195 -15.18 -11.89 -1.65
C GLY A 195 -15.11 -11.01 -0.41
N ARG A 196 -14.85 -11.59 0.78
CA ARG A 196 -14.76 -10.83 2.04
C ARG A 196 -13.60 -9.82 2.07
N ASN A 197 -12.51 -10.10 1.38
CA ASN A 197 -11.32 -9.26 1.36
C ASN A 197 -11.16 -8.43 0.08
N SER A 198 -12.19 -8.31 -0.75
CA SER A 198 -12.21 -7.43 -1.91
C SER A 198 -12.76 -6.05 -1.53
N PRO A 199 -11.93 -5.00 -1.42
CA PRO A 199 -12.38 -3.66 -1.03
C PRO A 199 -13.47 -3.09 -1.96
N LEU A 200 -13.46 -3.50 -3.23
CA LEU A 200 -14.47 -3.11 -4.21
C LEU A 200 -15.90 -3.53 -3.79
N LEU A 201 -16.02 -4.62 -3.05
CA LEU A 201 -17.32 -5.16 -2.59
C LEU A 201 -17.73 -4.63 -1.20
N HIS A 202 -16.82 -3.94 -0.50
CA HIS A 202 -17.00 -3.55 0.90
C HIS A 202 -16.55 -2.11 1.15
N LEU A 203 -17.15 -1.16 0.42
CA LEU A 203 -16.87 0.26 0.62
C LEU A 203 -17.33 0.71 2.02
N PRO A 204 -16.55 1.55 2.71
CA PRO A 204 -16.98 2.09 3.99
C PRO A 204 -18.16 3.06 3.82
N THR A 205 -18.98 3.19 4.85
CA THR A 205 -20.09 4.18 4.85
C THR A 205 -19.61 5.61 5.05
N LYS A 206 -18.41 5.77 5.62
CA LYS A 206 -17.74 7.05 5.85
C LYS A 206 -16.24 6.84 5.88
N ALA A 207 -15.51 7.71 5.22
CA ALA A 207 -14.04 7.72 5.24
C ALA A 207 -13.51 9.14 4.99
N GLY A 208 -12.23 9.33 5.28
CA GLY A 208 -11.48 10.50 4.81
C GLY A 208 -11.19 10.43 3.30
N PRO A 209 -10.55 11.47 2.73
CA PRO A 209 -10.23 11.49 1.32
C PRO A 209 -9.29 10.35 0.93
N LEU A 210 -9.57 9.72 -0.22
CA LEU A 210 -8.74 8.67 -0.82
C LEU A 210 -8.29 9.10 -2.22
N VAL A 211 -7.00 9.08 -2.46
CA VAL A 211 -6.43 9.13 -3.82
C VAL A 211 -6.11 7.70 -4.25
N VAL A 212 -6.68 7.29 -5.37
CA VAL A 212 -6.34 6.02 -6.04
C VAL A 212 -5.46 6.36 -7.23
N ALA A 213 -4.18 6.01 -7.14
CA ALA A 213 -3.20 6.29 -8.19
C ALA A 213 -2.84 5.03 -8.96
N TYR A 214 -2.54 5.17 -10.24
CA TYR A 214 -2.02 4.09 -11.08
C TYR A 214 -1.16 4.66 -12.21
N GLY A 215 -0.21 3.83 -12.71
CA GLY A 215 0.61 4.17 -13.86
C GLY A 215 -0.07 3.79 -15.18
N THR A 216 -0.06 4.69 -16.17
CA THR A 216 -0.73 4.44 -17.45
C THR A 216 -0.03 3.37 -18.31
N ALA A 217 1.23 3.02 -17.99
CA ALA A 217 1.98 1.94 -18.63
C ALA A 217 1.94 0.60 -17.86
N GLU A 218 1.09 0.49 -16.83
CA GLU A 218 0.87 -0.77 -16.12
C GLU A 218 0.06 -1.77 -16.95
N LEU A 219 0.07 -3.03 -16.53
CA LEU A 219 -0.79 -4.06 -17.12
C LEU A 219 -2.27 -3.62 -17.09
N PRO A 220 -3.05 -3.87 -18.15
CA PRO A 220 -4.43 -3.39 -18.27
C PRO A 220 -5.34 -3.76 -17.09
N GLU A 221 -5.16 -4.94 -16.49
CA GLU A 221 -5.94 -5.36 -15.33
C GLU A 221 -5.62 -4.55 -14.06
N LEU A 222 -4.38 -4.11 -13.86
CA LEU A 222 -4.01 -3.21 -12.75
C LEU A 222 -4.64 -1.83 -12.93
N CYS A 223 -4.56 -1.28 -14.14
CA CYS A 223 -5.24 -0.02 -14.50
C CYS A 223 -6.75 -0.13 -14.26
N ARG A 224 -7.38 -1.20 -14.77
CA ARG A 224 -8.82 -1.44 -14.60
C ARG A 224 -9.22 -1.49 -13.13
N GLN A 225 -8.50 -2.25 -12.31
CA GLN A 225 -8.82 -2.36 -10.89
C GLN A 225 -8.79 -1.00 -10.18
N SER A 226 -7.80 -0.16 -10.50
CA SER A 226 -7.70 1.19 -9.94
C SER A 226 -8.84 2.10 -10.40
N ILE A 227 -9.18 2.04 -11.70
CA ILE A 227 -10.28 2.82 -12.28
C ILE A 227 -11.63 2.40 -11.68
N ASP A 228 -11.91 1.10 -11.65
CA ASP A 228 -13.18 0.55 -11.16
C ASP A 228 -13.37 0.89 -9.66
N TYR A 229 -12.30 0.77 -8.85
CA TYR A 229 -12.38 1.07 -7.42
C TYR A 229 -12.56 2.57 -7.15
N ALA A 230 -11.80 3.43 -7.83
CA ALA A 230 -11.96 4.87 -7.67
C ALA A 230 -13.36 5.33 -8.09
N LYS A 231 -13.89 4.77 -9.18
CA LYS A 231 -15.26 5.03 -9.61
C LYS A 231 -16.28 4.61 -8.55
N ALA A 232 -16.17 3.39 -8.04
CA ALA A 232 -17.07 2.88 -7.00
C ALA A 232 -17.02 3.75 -5.72
N TRP A 233 -15.81 4.20 -5.33
CA TRP A 233 -15.60 5.09 -4.19
C TRP A 233 -16.35 6.41 -4.34
N VAL A 234 -16.20 7.07 -5.50
CA VAL A 234 -16.88 8.35 -5.80
C VAL A 234 -18.39 8.18 -5.95
N ASP A 235 -18.84 7.11 -6.63
CA ASP A 235 -20.27 6.79 -6.79
C ASP A 235 -20.97 6.53 -5.43
N ALA A 236 -20.23 6.04 -4.44
CA ALA A 236 -20.70 5.88 -3.06
C ALA A 236 -20.74 7.21 -2.27
N GLY A 237 -20.39 8.35 -2.88
CA GLY A 237 -20.37 9.66 -2.24
C GLY A 237 -19.18 9.88 -1.30
N LEU A 238 -18.16 9.03 -1.36
CA LEU A 238 -16.95 9.16 -0.54
C LEU A 238 -15.97 10.16 -1.16
N PRO A 239 -15.24 10.96 -0.35
CA PRO A 239 -14.30 11.95 -0.87
C PRO A 239 -13.05 11.27 -1.44
N GLY A 240 -12.64 11.68 -2.62
CA GLY A 240 -11.44 11.15 -3.28
C GLY A 240 -11.45 11.33 -4.79
N HIS A 241 -10.40 10.88 -5.44
CA HIS A 241 -10.28 10.92 -6.89
C HIS A 241 -9.30 9.89 -7.42
N LEU A 242 -9.38 9.64 -8.73
CA LEU A 242 -8.41 8.85 -9.48
C LEU A 242 -7.26 9.74 -9.94
N LEU A 243 -6.02 9.26 -9.80
CA LEU A 243 -4.79 9.94 -10.23
C LEU A 243 -3.98 9.05 -11.19
N PRO A 244 -4.17 9.17 -12.50
CA PRO A 244 -3.28 8.51 -13.45
C PRO A 244 -1.91 9.19 -13.49
N ILE A 245 -0.85 8.41 -13.55
CA ILE A 245 0.54 8.88 -13.71
C ILE A 245 1.01 8.45 -15.10
N ASP A 246 1.17 9.43 -15.98
CA ASP A 246 1.49 9.18 -17.37
C ASP A 246 2.85 8.51 -17.56
N GLY A 247 2.88 7.44 -18.35
CA GLY A 247 4.08 6.68 -18.68
C GLY A 247 4.70 5.86 -17.53
N ALA A 248 4.17 5.94 -16.30
CA ALA A 248 4.68 5.14 -15.20
C ALA A 248 4.21 3.68 -15.31
N ASP A 249 5.12 2.75 -15.05
CA ASP A 249 4.84 1.33 -14.86
C ASP A 249 4.67 0.98 -13.36
N HIS A 250 4.40 -0.30 -13.09
CA HIS A 250 4.11 -0.79 -11.74
C HIS A 250 5.23 -0.52 -10.71
N PHE A 251 6.48 -0.40 -11.13
CA PHE A 251 7.62 -0.14 -10.25
C PHE A 251 8.00 1.33 -10.23
N THR A 252 8.10 1.97 -11.39
CA THR A 252 8.49 3.38 -11.49
C THR A 252 7.49 4.35 -10.84
N MET A 253 6.24 3.92 -10.61
CA MET A 253 5.25 4.65 -9.80
C MET A 253 5.81 5.13 -8.46
N LEU A 254 6.61 4.31 -7.79
CA LEU A 254 7.09 4.62 -6.44
C LEU A 254 8.15 5.73 -6.41
N GLU A 255 8.81 6.02 -7.54
CA GLU A 255 9.71 7.16 -7.63
C GLU A 255 8.98 8.49 -7.39
N ALA A 256 7.72 8.58 -7.82
CA ALA A 256 6.89 9.76 -7.60
C ALA A 256 6.48 9.98 -6.12
N LEU A 257 6.65 8.98 -5.25
CA LEU A 257 6.46 9.11 -3.80
C LEU A 257 7.80 9.33 -3.07
N ALA A 258 8.89 8.79 -3.59
CA ALA A 258 10.22 8.98 -3.04
C ALA A 258 10.75 10.40 -3.30
N ASP A 259 10.42 10.97 -4.46
CA ASP A 259 10.78 12.34 -4.81
C ASP A 259 9.98 13.35 -3.95
N PRO A 260 10.65 14.28 -3.21
CA PRO A 260 9.97 15.34 -2.47
C PRO A 260 9.02 16.21 -3.32
N HIS A 261 9.30 16.34 -4.61
CA HIS A 261 8.48 17.11 -5.55
C HIS A 261 7.66 16.20 -6.50
N GLY A 262 7.64 14.92 -6.22
CA GLY A 262 6.91 13.94 -7.01
C GLY A 262 5.40 14.07 -6.86
N VAL A 263 4.68 13.71 -7.92
CA VAL A 263 3.22 13.90 -7.98
C VAL A 263 2.48 13.09 -6.90
N LEU A 264 3.00 11.94 -6.46
CA LEU A 264 2.40 11.16 -5.36
C LEU A 264 2.69 11.79 -4.01
N THR A 265 3.89 12.36 -3.79
CA THR A 265 4.20 13.14 -2.60
C THR A 265 3.29 14.36 -2.50
N GLU A 266 3.10 15.11 -3.59
CA GLU A 266 2.16 16.22 -3.60
C GLU A 266 0.72 15.80 -3.34
N ALA A 267 0.27 14.67 -3.92
CA ALA A 267 -1.06 14.12 -3.68
C ALA A 267 -1.26 13.76 -2.20
N LEU A 268 -0.28 13.09 -1.59
CA LEU A 268 -0.28 12.78 -0.16
C LEU A 268 -0.35 14.05 0.70
N LEU A 269 0.43 15.07 0.39
CA LEU A 269 0.42 16.34 1.13
C LEU A 269 -0.92 17.07 1.03
N ARG A 270 -1.64 16.95 -0.09
CA ARG A 270 -3.00 17.51 -0.23
C ARG A 270 -4.03 16.78 0.62
N ILE A 271 -3.87 15.48 0.84
CA ILE A 271 -4.72 14.68 1.75
C ILE A 271 -4.47 15.10 3.20
N ILE A 272 -3.23 15.43 3.56
CA ILE A 272 -2.78 15.71 4.92
C ILE A 272 -3.19 17.12 5.40
N ARG A 273 -3.40 18.05 4.50
CA ARG A 273 -3.81 19.43 4.79
C ARG A 273 -5.27 19.53 5.21
#